data_1fd2f33c5813538c64e287dd6c24fbbb
#
_entry.id   1fd2f33c5813538c64e287dd6c24fbbb
#
_cell.length_a   1.000
_cell.length_b   1.000
_cell.length_c   1.000
_cell.angle_alpha   90.00
_cell.angle_beta   90.00
_cell.angle_gamma   90.00
#
_symmetry.space_group_name_H-M   'P 1'
#
loop_
_entity.id
_entity.type
_entity.pdbx_description
1 polymer ?
#
loop_
_entity_poly.entity_id
_entity_poly.type
_entity_poly.pdbx_seq_one_letter_code
_entity_poly.pdbx_strand_id
1 'polypeptide(L)'
;MMKKRITQLLLICLLLPLCAGAFTSCEKQDETLTLYVYNWGEYISDGSDESVDVNAEFEKYCKEVHNMTVKVNYSTFASNESMYAKVSSGSTKYDVIIPSDYMIERMIKEDLLAPLDLEKIPNYAYIDDEFKGENVYYECNSEATYSIPYFYGMIGIIYNTSIVDENDEQIGSWDLMWDEQYKGDILQFNNSRDAFGTAQYKLGLDVNNEDEEQWRLALDELLEQKKIVQGYVMDEIFNKMQSGSAAIAAYYAGDYLSMYENNEDLAFFYPQEGTNSYIDAMCIPKNAVNKELAHYYINFMCSHDIAMANALYTYYASPVTTVVEDPEYRDEMGEYAIDILYNQADDVSSQAYLNLSPEALAMQNILWEELKAKSSIGNGIYIGCGVILGILALIGVYQLIRKRRWAKLYD
;
A
#
# COMPACT_ATOMS: atom_id res chain seq x y z
N MET A 1 -52.72 67.68 23.93
CA MET A 1 -52.32 67.04 22.61
C MET A 1 -50.79 67.02 22.39
N MET A 2 -50.04 67.96 22.92
CA MET A 2 -48.56 67.98 22.66
C MET A 2 -47.75 66.83 23.37
N LYS A 3 -48.14 66.42 24.59
CA LYS A 3 -47.43 65.33 25.31
C LYS A 3 -47.54 63.97 24.67
N LYS A 4 -48.64 63.66 23.98
CA LYS A 4 -48.78 62.36 23.20
C LYS A 4 -47.96 62.27 21.93
N ARG A 5 -47.64 63.40 21.29
CA ARG A 5 -46.79 63.43 20.09
C ARG A 5 -45.28 63.29 20.41
N ILE A 6 -44.85 63.81 21.57
CA ILE A 6 -43.46 63.70 22.03
C ILE A 6 -43.14 62.24 22.45
N THR A 7 -44.08 61.53 23.07
CA THR A 7 -43.92 60.12 23.44
C THR A 7 -43.88 59.19 22.21
N GLN A 8 -44.62 59.49 21.15
CA GLN A 8 -44.54 58.73 19.92
C GLN A 8 -43.26 59.01 19.13
N LEU A 9 -42.76 60.22 19.12
CA LEU A 9 -41.47 60.52 18.49
C LEU A 9 -40.28 59.89 19.26
N LEU A 10 -40.30 59.83 20.59
CA LEU A 10 -39.29 59.18 21.40
C LEU A 10 -39.30 57.64 21.24
N LEU A 11 -40.51 57.04 21.01
CA LEU A 11 -40.59 55.57 20.74
C LEU A 11 -40.04 55.20 19.34
N ILE A 12 -40.20 56.08 18.32
CA ILE A 12 -39.67 55.87 17.01
C ILE A 12 -38.16 56.03 16.93
N CYS A 13 -37.60 56.97 17.71
CA CYS A 13 -36.15 57.14 17.83
C CYS A 13 -35.43 56.04 18.63
N LEU A 14 -36.14 55.28 19.48
CA LEU A 14 -35.58 54.14 20.23
C LEU A 14 -35.63 52.82 19.45
N LEU A 15 -36.47 52.75 18.39
CA LEU A 15 -36.54 51.54 17.53
C LEU A 15 -35.59 51.58 16.33
N LEU A 16 -35.06 52.73 15.93
CA LEU A 16 -34.10 52.89 14.85
C LEU A 16 -32.69 52.32 15.13
N PRO A 17 -32.15 52.33 16.34
CA PRO A 17 -30.86 51.65 16.58
C PRO A 17 -30.99 50.12 16.74
N LEU A 18 -32.20 49.55 16.96
CA LEU A 18 -32.37 48.09 17.03
C LEU A 18 -32.42 47.44 15.64
N CYS A 19 -32.73 48.16 14.56
CA CYS A 19 -32.72 47.62 13.20
C CYS A 19 -31.33 47.81 12.51
N ALA A 20 -30.44 48.65 13.03
CA ALA A 20 -29.11 48.83 12.49
C ALA A 20 -28.09 47.78 13.03
N GLY A 21 -28.45 47.00 14.05
CA GLY A 21 -27.60 45.93 14.60
C GLY A 21 -27.87 44.52 14.02
N ALA A 22 -28.78 44.39 13.06
CA ALA A 22 -29.14 43.09 12.50
C ALA A 22 -28.49 42.79 11.12
N PHE A 23 -27.58 43.66 10.66
CA PHE A 23 -26.62 43.29 9.64
C PHE A 23 -25.34 42.76 10.33
N THR A 24 -25.48 41.74 11.20
CA THR A 24 -24.36 40.84 11.38
C THR A 24 -24.15 40.19 10.04
N SER A 25 -23.09 40.61 9.36
CA SER A 25 -22.47 39.84 8.32
C SER A 25 -22.48 38.39 8.80
N CYS A 26 -23.29 37.56 8.16
CA CYS A 26 -23.10 36.14 8.23
C CYS A 26 -21.79 35.93 7.49
N GLU A 27 -20.65 36.08 8.18
CA GLU A 27 -19.43 35.43 7.73
C GLU A 27 -19.86 33.98 7.56
N LYS A 28 -19.98 33.55 6.31
CA LYS A 28 -20.02 32.13 6.02
C LYS A 28 -18.79 31.61 6.71
N GLN A 29 -19.00 30.90 7.80
CA GLN A 29 -17.96 30.10 8.40
C GLN A 29 -17.54 29.16 7.25
N ASP A 30 -16.35 29.37 6.69
CA ASP A 30 -15.83 28.52 5.62
C ASP A 30 -15.88 27.11 6.18
N GLU A 31 -16.82 26.31 5.66
CA GLU A 31 -16.96 24.90 6.08
C GLU A 31 -15.70 24.18 5.67
N THR A 32 -14.98 23.62 6.63
CA THR A 32 -13.78 22.84 6.35
C THR A 32 -14.22 21.51 5.73
N LEU A 33 -13.84 21.31 4.49
CA LEU A 33 -14.04 20.04 3.79
C LEU A 33 -12.94 19.06 4.19
N THR A 34 -13.29 17.78 4.35
CA THR A 34 -12.31 16.73 4.61
C THR A 34 -12.22 15.81 3.42
N LEU A 35 -11.00 15.65 2.86
CA LEU A 35 -10.69 14.67 1.83
C LEU A 35 -10.12 13.42 2.51
N TYR A 36 -10.71 12.26 2.25
CA TYR A 36 -10.24 10.99 2.78
C TYR A 36 -9.45 10.24 1.70
N VAL A 37 -8.13 10.10 1.94
CA VAL A 37 -7.20 9.39 1.04
C VAL A 37 -6.77 8.09 1.69
N TYR A 38 -6.73 7.00 0.91
CA TYR A 38 -6.32 5.67 1.34
C TYR A 38 -5.28 5.12 0.37
N ASN A 39 -4.05 5.04 0.82
CA ASN A 39 -2.88 4.71 0.00
C ASN A 39 -2.07 3.59 0.66
N TRP A 40 -0.99 3.17 0.04
CA TRP A 40 0.03 2.30 0.60
C TRP A 40 0.83 3.02 1.71
N GLY A 41 1.52 2.25 2.56
CA GLY A 41 2.55 2.79 3.45
C GLY A 41 3.77 3.25 2.64
N GLU A 42 4.57 4.17 3.19
CA GLU A 42 5.84 4.68 2.60
C GLU A 42 5.70 5.11 1.11
N TYR A 43 4.54 5.67 0.70
CA TYR A 43 4.18 5.85 -0.71
C TYR A 43 3.74 7.27 -1.07
N ILE A 44 4.17 8.27 -0.31
CA ILE A 44 3.93 9.70 -0.54
C ILE A 44 4.98 10.52 0.21
N SER A 45 5.43 11.62 -0.38
CA SER A 45 6.25 12.60 0.33
C SER A 45 5.44 13.28 1.43
N ASP A 46 5.84 13.14 2.68
CA ASP A 46 5.05 13.49 3.86
C ASP A 46 5.63 14.60 4.72
N GLY A 47 6.74 15.21 4.26
CA GLY A 47 7.43 16.29 4.98
C GLY A 47 8.49 15.79 5.96
N SER A 48 8.72 14.49 6.07
CA SER A 48 9.87 13.96 6.80
C SER A 48 11.16 14.17 6.02
N ASP A 49 12.30 14.13 6.70
CA ASP A 49 13.64 14.24 6.10
C ASP A 49 13.82 15.48 5.18
N GLU A 50 13.19 16.60 5.54
CA GLU A 50 13.18 17.86 4.78
C GLU A 50 12.43 17.77 3.42
N SER A 51 11.65 16.71 3.20
CA SER A 51 10.84 16.52 1.99
C SER A 51 9.61 17.43 1.96
N VAL A 52 8.90 17.43 0.86
CA VAL A 52 7.64 18.19 0.70
C VAL A 52 6.50 17.44 1.39
N ASP A 53 5.75 18.07 2.31
CA ASP A 53 4.46 17.54 2.76
C ASP A 53 3.39 17.78 1.68
N VAL A 54 3.22 16.79 0.79
CA VAL A 54 2.31 16.88 -0.35
C VAL A 54 0.87 17.10 0.07
N ASN A 55 0.43 16.51 1.19
CA ASN A 55 -0.93 16.71 1.69
C ASN A 55 -1.12 18.14 2.23
N ALA A 56 -0.15 18.70 2.93
CA ALA A 56 -0.19 20.09 3.39
C ALA A 56 -0.15 21.08 2.22
N GLU A 57 0.66 20.81 1.18
CA GLU A 57 0.68 21.64 -0.02
C GLU A 57 -0.65 21.56 -0.80
N PHE A 58 -1.33 20.40 -0.83
CA PHE A 58 -2.68 20.31 -1.38
C PHE A 58 -3.70 21.14 -0.60
N GLU A 59 -3.66 21.14 0.73
CA GLU A 59 -4.53 21.98 1.57
C GLU A 59 -4.33 23.46 1.25
N LYS A 60 -3.10 23.88 1.09
CA LYS A 60 -2.70 25.25 0.69
C LYS A 60 -3.16 25.57 -0.73
N TYR A 61 -2.92 24.68 -1.69
CA TYR A 61 -3.38 24.80 -3.06
C TYR A 61 -4.91 25.02 -3.13
N CYS A 62 -5.69 24.24 -2.39
CA CYS A 62 -7.14 24.40 -2.31
C CYS A 62 -7.54 25.78 -1.80
N LYS A 63 -6.80 26.31 -0.81
CA LYS A 63 -7.09 27.64 -0.27
C LYS A 63 -6.75 28.75 -1.27
N GLU A 64 -5.60 28.65 -1.94
CA GLU A 64 -5.10 29.71 -2.83
C GLU A 64 -5.83 29.71 -4.18
N VAL A 65 -6.08 28.54 -4.77
CA VAL A 65 -6.63 28.42 -6.12
C VAL A 65 -8.15 28.33 -6.12
N HIS A 66 -8.74 27.56 -5.18
CA HIS A 66 -10.17 27.30 -5.14
C HIS A 66 -10.91 28.07 -4.03
N ASN A 67 -10.17 28.84 -3.19
CA ASN A 67 -10.71 29.51 -2.00
C ASN A 67 -11.52 28.57 -1.07
N MET A 68 -11.07 27.30 -0.98
CA MET A 68 -11.66 26.27 -0.11
C MET A 68 -10.74 25.98 1.07
N THR A 69 -11.33 25.80 2.26
CA THR A 69 -10.58 25.29 3.41
C THR A 69 -10.74 23.77 3.45
N VAL A 70 -9.64 23.08 3.21
CA VAL A 70 -9.59 21.60 3.11
C VAL A 70 -8.68 21.05 4.20
N LYS A 71 -9.00 19.85 4.67
CA LYS A 71 -8.15 18.99 5.49
C LYS A 71 -8.05 17.62 4.85
N VAL A 72 -6.83 17.16 4.62
CA VAL A 72 -6.59 15.79 4.13
C VAL A 72 -6.54 14.84 5.34
N ASN A 73 -7.36 13.81 5.29
CA ASN A 73 -7.30 12.68 6.21
C ASN A 73 -6.70 11.49 5.46
N TYR A 74 -5.39 11.32 5.64
CA TYR A 74 -4.61 10.30 4.98
C TYR A 74 -4.50 9.06 5.85
N SER A 75 -4.68 7.90 5.26
CA SER A 75 -4.54 6.61 5.94
C SER A 75 -3.94 5.58 4.99
N THR A 76 -3.35 4.52 5.54
CA THR A 76 -2.63 3.50 4.76
C THR A 76 -3.25 2.13 4.88
N PHE A 77 -2.99 1.28 3.87
CA PHE A 77 -3.35 -0.13 3.84
C PHE A 77 -2.14 -0.99 3.53
N ALA A 78 -2.16 -2.23 4.01
CA ALA A 78 -1.05 -3.16 3.86
C ALA A 78 -1.18 -4.09 2.63
N SER A 79 -2.37 -4.19 2.02
CA SER A 79 -2.60 -4.99 0.80
C SER A 79 -3.85 -4.54 0.06
N ASN A 80 -3.89 -4.80 -1.25
CA ASN A 80 -5.07 -4.57 -2.09
C ASN A 80 -6.32 -5.24 -1.52
N GLU A 81 -6.20 -6.47 -1.00
CA GLU A 81 -7.31 -7.24 -0.44
C GLU A 81 -7.86 -6.57 0.82
N SER A 82 -6.99 -6.03 1.69
CA SER A 82 -7.41 -5.33 2.91
C SER A 82 -8.09 -4.00 2.59
N MET A 83 -7.60 -3.27 1.59
CA MET A 83 -8.20 -2.05 1.07
C MET A 83 -9.57 -2.35 0.46
N TYR A 84 -9.63 -3.34 -0.45
CA TYR A 84 -10.86 -3.77 -1.12
C TYR A 84 -11.94 -4.17 -0.10
N ALA A 85 -11.60 -4.96 0.92
CA ALA A 85 -12.56 -5.37 1.95
C ALA A 85 -13.20 -4.18 2.68
N LYS A 86 -12.44 -3.13 2.95
CA LYS A 86 -12.96 -1.90 3.56
C LYS A 86 -13.83 -1.09 2.61
N VAL A 87 -13.39 -0.90 1.38
CA VAL A 87 -14.10 -0.09 0.38
C VAL A 87 -15.39 -0.78 -0.05
N SER A 88 -15.35 -2.07 -0.37
CA SER A 88 -16.52 -2.85 -0.80
C SER A 88 -17.58 -2.99 0.29
N SER A 89 -17.19 -3.06 1.56
CA SER A 89 -18.15 -3.10 2.68
C SER A 89 -18.94 -1.79 2.84
N GLY A 90 -18.43 -0.67 2.30
CA GLY A 90 -19.02 0.65 2.48
C GLY A 90 -19.02 1.18 3.92
N SER A 91 -18.35 0.48 4.85
CA SER A 91 -18.29 0.85 6.27
C SER A 91 -17.48 2.13 6.50
N THR A 92 -16.49 2.38 5.67
CA THR A 92 -15.69 3.60 5.65
C THR A 92 -15.77 4.20 4.26
N LYS A 93 -15.89 5.52 4.18
CA LYS A 93 -15.91 6.23 2.91
C LYS A 93 -14.55 6.88 2.68
N TYR A 94 -13.99 6.57 1.54
CA TYR A 94 -12.80 7.23 1.02
C TYR A 94 -13.17 8.04 -0.20
N ASP A 95 -12.44 9.11 -0.46
CA ASP A 95 -12.62 9.97 -1.63
C ASP A 95 -11.61 9.63 -2.72
N VAL A 96 -10.38 9.25 -2.33
CA VAL A 96 -9.33 8.75 -3.23
C VAL A 96 -8.74 7.47 -2.66
N ILE A 97 -8.52 6.48 -3.51
CA ILE A 97 -7.80 5.24 -3.21
C ILE A 97 -6.74 5.00 -4.29
N ILE A 98 -5.65 4.32 -3.95
CA ILE A 98 -4.54 4.06 -4.88
C ILE A 98 -4.22 2.56 -4.92
N PRO A 99 -5.09 1.74 -5.52
CA PRO A 99 -4.87 0.31 -5.71
C PRO A 99 -3.97 -0.01 -6.90
N SER A 100 -3.52 -1.27 -6.96
CA SER A 100 -2.84 -1.81 -8.13
C SER A 100 -3.84 -2.24 -9.22
N ASP A 101 -3.35 -2.34 -10.41
CA ASP A 101 -4.02 -2.63 -11.67
C ASP A 101 -5.05 -3.78 -11.62
N TYR A 102 -4.68 -4.99 -11.17
CA TYR A 102 -5.61 -6.12 -11.08
C TYR A 102 -6.79 -5.87 -10.12
N MET A 103 -6.54 -5.06 -9.08
CA MET A 103 -7.58 -4.70 -8.14
C MET A 103 -8.49 -3.60 -8.71
N ILE A 104 -7.94 -2.68 -9.51
CA ILE A 104 -8.72 -1.70 -10.28
C ILE A 104 -9.65 -2.43 -11.24
N GLU A 105 -9.12 -3.41 -12.01
CA GLU A 105 -9.92 -4.24 -12.92
C GLU A 105 -11.10 -4.90 -12.20
N ARG A 106 -10.83 -5.49 -11.02
CA ARG A 106 -11.87 -6.09 -10.18
C ARG A 106 -12.92 -5.07 -9.74
N MET A 107 -12.48 -3.92 -9.23
CA MET A 107 -13.36 -2.89 -8.70
C MET A 107 -14.22 -2.23 -9.79
N ILE A 108 -13.72 -2.12 -11.03
CA ILE A 108 -14.51 -1.70 -12.20
C ILE A 108 -15.58 -2.74 -12.50
N LYS A 109 -15.24 -4.02 -12.60
CA LYS A 109 -16.18 -5.11 -12.87
C LYS A 109 -17.29 -5.22 -11.82
N GLU A 110 -16.98 -4.89 -10.58
CA GLU A 110 -17.92 -4.91 -9.46
C GLU A 110 -18.65 -3.57 -9.24
N ASP A 111 -18.48 -2.59 -10.15
CA ASP A 111 -19.13 -1.27 -10.11
C ASP A 111 -18.85 -0.50 -8.80
N LEU A 112 -17.62 -0.59 -8.29
CA LEU A 112 -17.18 0.04 -7.05
C LEU A 112 -16.45 1.38 -7.27
N LEU A 113 -16.06 1.72 -8.50
CA LEU A 113 -15.39 2.96 -8.86
C LEU A 113 -16.34 3.93 -9.57
N ALA A 114 -16.06 5.22 -9.46
CA ALA A 114 -16.69 6.27 -10.24
C ALA A 114 -15.84 6.59 -11.47
N PRO A 115 -16.45 6.81 -12.64
CA PRO A 115 -15.74 7.32 -13.80
C PRO A 115 -15.15 8.70 -13.50
N LEU A 116 -13.97 8.97 -14.01
CA LEU A 116 -13.27 10.23 -13.84
C LEU A 116 -13.72 11.25 -14.89
N ASP A 117 -13.84 12.49 -14.47
CA ASP A 117 -14.06 13.65 -15.32
C ASP A 117 -12.71 14.27 -15.68
N LEU A 118 -12.16 13.88 -16.83
CA LEU A 118 -10.84 14.32 -17.29
C LEU A 118 -10.76 15.85 -17.54
N GLU A 119 -11.91 16.56 -17.73
CA GLU A 119 -11.91 18.01 -17.79
C GLU A 119 -11.47 18.66 -16.46
N LYS A 120 -11.62 17.93 -15.35
CA LYS A 120 -11.15 18.35 -14.01
C LYS A 120 -9.74 17.89 -13.69
N ILE A 121 -9.12 17.11 -14.58
CA ILE A 121 -7.76 16.58 -14.43
C ILE A 121 -6.91 16.99 -15.64
N PRO A 122 -6.70 18.30 -15.90
CA PRO A 122 -5.93 18.72 -17.06
C PRO A 122 -4.49 18.21 -17.06
N ASN A 123 -3.89 17.94 -15.89
CA ASN A 123 -2.55 17.38 -15.78
C ASN A 123 -2.46 15.90 -16.24
N TYR A 124 -3.61 15.24 -16.53
CA TYR A 124 -3.62 13.96 -17.24
C TYR A 124 -2.88 14.02 -18.58
N ALA A 125 -2.78 15.20 -19.17
CA ALA A 125 -1.98 15.41 -20.36
C ALA A 125 -0.49 15.07 -20.20
N TYR A 126 0.04 15.15 -18.98
CA TYR A 126 1.45 14.86 -18.65
C TYR A 126 1.73 13.38 -18.38
N ILE A 127 0.71 12.55 -18.21
CA ILE A 127 0.88 11.11 -18.09
C ILE A 127 1.39 10.57 -19.43
N ASP A 128 2.32 9.61 -19.40
CA ASP A 128 2.83 8.98 -20.61
C ASP A 128 1.70 8.26 -21.37
N ASP A 129 1.75 8.27 -22.69
CA ASP A 129 0.75 7.65 -23.54
C ASP A 129 0.68 6.12 -23.37
N GLU A 130 1.77 5.50 -22.93
CA GLU A 130 1.81 4.09 -22.58
C GLU A 130 0.80 3.72 -21.47
N PHE A 131 0.52 4.67 -20.58
CA PHE A 131 -0.43 4.50 -19.47
C PHE A 131 -1.80 5.14 -19.73
N LYS A 132 -2.19 5.33 -21.01
CA LYS A 132 -3.45 5.98 -21.39
C LYS A 132 -4.31 5.14 -22.32
N GLY A 133 -5.60 5.32 -22.22
CA GLY A 133 -6.58 4.82 -23.19
C GLY A 133 -6.52 3.30 -23.37
N GLU A 134 -6.37 2.85 -24.61
CA GLU A 134 -6.34 1.42 -24.96
C GLU A 134 -5.11 0.68 -24.41
N ASN A 135 -4.07 1.39 -23.99
CA ASN A 135 -2.87 0.80 -23.40
C ASN A 135 -3.11 0.39 -21.92
N VAL A 136 -4.17 0.90 -21.30
CA VAL A 136 -4.52 0.58 -19.90
C VAL A 136 -5.30 -0.74 -19.88
N TYR A 137 -4.58 -1.86 -19.86
CA TYR A 137 -5.14 -3.22 -20.00
C TYR A 137 -6.18 -3.57 -18.92
N TYR A 138 -6.07 -3.03 -17.72
CA TYR A 138 -6.99 -3.27 -16.60
C TYR A 138 -8.29 -2.44 -16.70
N GLU A 139 -8.37 -1.46 -17.59
CA GLU A 139 -9.58 -0.75 -17.98
C GLU A 139 -10.15 -1.22 -19.33
N CYS A 140 -9.61 -2.31 -19.89
CA CYS A 140 -10.04 -2.83 -21.19
C CYS A 140 -11.55 -3.02 -21.27
N ASN A 141 -12.14 -2.54 -22.35
CA ASN A 141 -13.58 -2.53 -22.64
C ASN A 141 -14.40 -1.54 -21.79
N SER A 142 -13.77 -0.61 -21.09
CA SER A 142 -14.47 0.51 -20.45
C SER A 142 -14.64 1.66 -21.45
N GLU A 143 -15.85 2.25 -21.46
CA GLU A 143 -16.12 3.49 -22.23
C GLU A 143 -15.66 4.75 -21.46
N ALA A 144 -15.17 4.59 -20.23
CA ALA A 144 -14.77 5.66 -19.34
C ALA A 144 -13.44 5.34 -18.66
N THR A 145 -12.68 6.39 -18.33
CA THR A 145 -11.47 6.29 -17.51
C THR A 145 -11.86 6.25 -16.03
N TYR A 146 -11.31 5.30 -15.28
CA TYR A 146 -11.57 5.12 -13.84
C TYR A 146 -10.35 5.39 -12.96
N SER A 147 -9.17 5.45 -13.56
CA SER A 147 -7.91 5.60 -12.84
C SER A 147 -6.96 6.55 -13.53
N ILE A 148 -6.07 7.17 -12.75
CA ILE A 148 -4.92 7.92 -13.24
C ILE A 148 -3.67 7.29 -12.64
N PRO A 149 -2.72 6.78 -13.44
CA PRO A 149 -1.48 6.19 -12.95
C PRO A 149 -0.75 7.12 -11.98
N TYR A 150 -0.26 6.54 -10.89
CA TYR A 150 0.48 7.23 -9.85
C TYR A 150 1.95 6.85 -9.87
N PHE A 151 2.22 5.55 -9.73
CA PHE A 151 3.53 4.94 -9.88
C PHE A 151 3.43 3.58 -10.58
N TYR A 152 4.54 3.09 -11.09
CA TYR A 152 4.66 1.76 -11.65
C TYR A 152 6.02 1.16 -11.33
N GLY A 153 6.18 -0.14 -11.52
CA GLY A 153 7.43 -0.81 -11.26
C GLY A 153 7.34 -2.32 -11.38
N MET A 154 8.38 -2.97 -10.89
CA MET A 154 8.49 -4.42 -10.86
C MET A 154 9.02 -4.91 -9.52
N ILE A 155 8.79 -6.20 -9.25
CA ILE A 155 9.34 -6.90 -8.10
C ILE A 155 10.72 -7.46 -8.48
N GLY A 156 11.66 -7.41 -7.53
CA GLY A 156 12.95 -8.07 -7.66
C GLY A 156 13.39 -8.69 -6.33
N ILE A 157 14.63 -9.09 -6.27
CA ILE A 157 15.25 -9.63 -5.06
C ILE A 157 16.29 -8.64 -4.54
N ILE A 158 16.13 -8.29 -3.27
CA ILE A 158 17.07 -7.50 -2.48
C ILE A 158 17.94 -8.47 -1.69
N TYR A 159 19.25 -8.27 -1.68
CA TYR A 159 20.13 -9.05 -0.85
C TYR A 159 21.22 -8.19 -0.22
N ASN A 160 21.70 -8.61 0.96
CA ASN A 160 22.77 -7.91 1.69
C ASN A 160 24.14 -8.52 1.30
N THR A 161 24.96 -7.75 0.61
CA THR A 161 26.29 -8.17 0.10
C THR A 161 27.30 -8.46 1.20
N SER A 162 27.05 -7.99 2.42
CA SER A 162 27.88 -8.34 3.60
C SER A 162 27.58 -9.74 4.13
N ILE A 163 26.48 -10.37 3.72
CA ILE A 163 26.00 -11.69 4.19
C ILE A 163 25.96 -12.70 3.03
N VAL A 164 25.43 -12.29 1.87
CA VAL A 164 25.34 -13.13 0.67
C VAL A 164 26.63 -13.00 -0.13
N ASP A 165 27.28 -14.13 -0.43
CA ASP A 165 28.51 -14.14 -1.22
C ASP A 165 28.22 -13.60 -2.64
N GLU A 166 29.02 -12.64 -3.10
CA GLU A 166 28.90 -12.05 -4.44
C GLU A 166 29.02 -13.06 -5.58
N ASN A 167 29.60 -14.22 -5.32
CA ASN A 167 29.75 -15.32 -6.27
C ASN A 167 28.70 -16.43 -6.08
N ASP A 168 27.66 -16.18 -5.29
CA ASP A 168 26.57 -17.14 -5.12
C ASP A 168 25.89 -17.40 -6.50
N GLU A 169 25.88 -18.66 -6.93
CA GLU A 169 25.36 -19.06 -8.25
C GLU A 169 23.85 -18.80 -8.39
N GLN A 170 23.14 -18.53 -7.29
CA GLN A 170 21.70 -18.27 -7.30
C GLN A 170 21.35 -16.77 -7.46
N ILE A 171 22.34 -15.88 -7.39
CA ILE A 171 22.12 -14.46 -7.72
C ILE A 171 21.67 -14.35 -9.17
N GLY A 172 20.58 -13.62 -9.41
CA GLY A 172 19.92 -13.51 -10.72
C GLY A 172 18.73 -14.46 -10.90
N SER A 173 18.43 -15.34 -9.94
CA SER A 173 17.33 -16.30 -9.98
C SER A 173 16.44 -16.21 -8.73
N TRP A 174 15.15 -16.56 -8.87
CA TRP A 174 14.23 -16.76 -7.74
C TRP A 174 14.74 -17.84 -6.77
N ASP A 175 15.61 -18.77 -7.20
CA ASP A 175 16.16 -19.83 -6.36
C ASP A 175 16.87 -19.30 -5.11
N LEU A 176 17.43 -18.06 -5.16
CA LEU A 176 18.07 -17.43 -4.01
C LEU A 176 17.12 -17.32 -2.80
N MET A 177 15.82 -17.14 -3.04
CA MET A 177 14.79 -17.09 -2.00
C MET A 177 14.50 -18.45 -1.33
N TRP A 178 15.06 -19.55 -1.87
CA TRP A 178 14.93 -20.94 -1.37
C TRP A 178 16.26 -21.53 -0.91
N ASP A 179 17.33 -20.76 -0.85
CA ASP A 179 18.64 -21.27 -0.43
C ASP A 179 18.65 -21.53 1.09
N GLU A 180 18.84 -22.82 1.46
CA GLU A 180 18.92 -23.23 2.87
C GLU A 180 20.15 -22.62 3.59
N GLN A 181 21.17 -22.12 2.85
CA GLN A 181 22.32 -21.47 3.43
C GLN A 181 21.91 -20.22 4.23
N TYR A 182 20.88 -19.51 3.77
CA TYR A 182 20.37 -18.27 4.38
C TYR A 182 19.15 -18.51 5.27
N LYS A 183 19.00 -19.71 5.80
CA LYS A 183 17.89 -20.07 6.67
C LYS A 183 17.75 -19.17 7.90
N GLY A 184 16.62 -18.55 8.01
CA GLY A 184 16.29 -17.62 9.11
C GLY A 184 16.58 -16.16 8.79
N ASP A 185 17.13 -15.88 7.59
CA ASP A 185 17.51 -14.55 7.14
C ASP A 185 16.79 -14.13 5.84
N ILE A 186 15.79 -14.91 5.40
CA ILE A 186 14.98 -14.66 4.20
C ILE A 186 13.63 -14.08 4.61
N LEU A 187 13.17 -13.02 3.94
CA LEU A 187 11.85 -12.42 4.12
C LEU A 187 10.97 -12.69 2.91
N GLN A 188 9.70 -12.99 3.15
CA GLN A 188 8.69 -13.20 2.10
C GLN A 188 7.55 -12.21 2.28
N PHE A 189 6.82 -11.90 1.20
CA PHE A 189 5.63 -11.05 1.21
C PHE A 189 4.54 -11.57 2.14
N ASN A 190 3.94 -10.66 2.91
CA ASN A 190 2.73 -10.93 3.69
C ASN A 190 1.46 -10.54 2.92
N ASN A 191 1.50 -10.65 1.61
CA ASN A 191 0.32 -10.60 0.76
C ASN A 191 0.30 -11.85 -0.13
N SER A 192 -0.90 -12.34 -0.44
CA SER A 192 -1.06 -13.63 -1.09
C SER A 192 -0.62 -13.60 -2.55
N ARG A 193 -0.92 -12.50 -3.27
CA ARG A 193 -0.68 -12.44 -4.70
C ARG A 193 0.82 -12.46 -5.00
N ASP A 194 1.60 -11.63 -4.32
CA ASP A 194 3.05 -11.55 -4.52
C ASP A 194 3.76 -12.79 -3.97
N ALA A 195 3.36 -13.29 -2.79
CA ALA A 195 3.97 -14.49 -2.24
C ALA A 195 3.82 -15.71 -3.17
N PHE A 196 2.61 -15.97 -3.72
CA PHE A 196 2.41 -17.01 -4.71
C PHE A 196 3.14 -16.71 -6.01
N GLY A 197 3.18 -15.46 -6.45
CA GLY A 197 3.89 -15.02 -7.65
C GLY A 197 5.36 -15.43 -7.63
N THR A 198 6.08 -15.23 -6.51
CA THR A 198 7.49 -15.64 -6.42
C THR A 198 7.69 -17.14 -6.68
N ALA A 199 6.82 -17.99 -6.15
CA ALA A 199 6.88 -19.44 -6.36
C ALA A 199 6.44 -19.84 -7.80
N GLN A 200 5.44 -19.14 -8.34
CA GLN A 200 4.98 -19.39 -9.72
C GLN A 200 6.07 -19.05 -10.73
N TYR A 201 6.74 -17.90 -10.60
CA TYR A 201 7.87 -17.54 -11.47
C TYR A 201 9.03 -18.54 -11.34
N LYS A 202 9.42 -18.89 -10.11
CA LYS A 202 10.44 -19.92 -9.86
C LYS A 202 10.13 -21.24 -10.57
N LEU A 203 8.86 -21.64 -10.60
CA LEU A 203 8.42 -22.89 -11.25
C LEU A 203 8.13 -22.73 -12.75
N GLY A 204 8.26 -21.54 -13.31
CA GLY A 204 7.91 -21.25 -14.71
C GLY A 204 6.41 -21.39 -15.00
N LEU A 205 5.55 -21.15 -14.02
CA LEU A 205 4.09 -21.16 -14.14
C LEU A 205 3.56 -19.79 -14.54
N ASP A 206 2.44 -19.78 -15.24
CA ASP A 206 1.71 -18.55 -15.52
C ASP A 206 1.08 -18.00 -14.23
N VAL A 207 1.45 -16.78 -13.81
CA VAL A 207 0.94 -16.13 -12.60
C VAL A 207 -0.56 -15.81 -12.67
N ASN A 208 -1.14 -15.82 -13.86
CA ASN A 208 -2.55 -15.55 -14.11
C ASN A 208 -3.36 -16.83 -14.40
N ASN A 209 -2.74 -18.00 -14.26
CA ASN A 209 -3.49 -19.24 -14.41
C ASN A 209 -4.55 -19.41 -13.31
N GLU A 210 -5.61 -20.16 -13.63
CA GLU A 210 -6.70 -20.46 -12.66
C GLU A 210 -6.80 -21.95 -12.34
N ASP A 211 -5.76 -22.73 -12.71
CA ASP A 211 -5.70 -24.17 -12.49
C ASP A 211 -5.28 -24.48 -11.05
N GLU A 212 -6.15 -25.15 -10.28
CA GLU A 212 -5.89 -25.54 -8.90
C GLU A 212 -4.62 -26.37 -8.74
N GLU A 213 -4.29 -27.24 -9.69
CA GLU A 213 -3.09 -28.08 -9.61
C GLU A 213 -1.82 -27.22 -9.64
N GLN A 214 -1.76 -26.22 -10.51
CA GLN A 214 -0.62 -25.30 -10.59
C GLN A 214 -0.49 -24.43 -9.33
N TRP A 215 -1.61 -23.96 -8.77
CA TRP A 215 -1.61 -23.22 -7.50
C TRP A 215 -1.14 -24.11 -6.34
N ARG A 216 -1.48 -25.39 -6.33
CA ARG A 216 -0.99 -26.33 -5.33
C ARG A 216 0.49 -26.61 -5.44
N LEU A 217 1.05 -26.67 -6.66
CA LEU A 217 2.50 -26.75 -6.87
C LEU A 217 3.20 -25.53 -6.25
N ALA A 218 2.68 -24.32 -6.49
CA ALA A 218 3.22 -23.10 -5.89
C ALA A 218 3.07 -23.11 -4.35
N LEU A 219 1.96 -23.62 -3.81
CA LEU A 219 1.79 -23.78 -2.36
C LEU A 219 2.83 -24.74 -1.77
N ASP A 220 3.06 -25.90 -2.42
CA ASP A 220 4.03 -26.87 -1.92
C ASP A 220 5.44 -26.26 -1.89
N GLU A 221 5.80 -25.46 -2.91
CA GLU A 221 7.06 -24.73 -2.97
C GLU A 221 7.18 -23.68 -1.85
N LEU A 222 6.12 -22.93 -1.60
CA LEU A 222 6.08 -21.96 -0.49
C LEU A 222 6.12 -22.64 0.89
N LEU A 223 5.57 -23.86 1.02
CA LEU A 223 5.65 -24.64 2.26
C LEU A 223 7.09 -25.13 2.53
N GLU A 224 7.86 -25.46 1.48
CA GLU A 224 9.28 -25.73 1.64
C GLU A 224 10.05 -24.47 2.04
N GLN A 225 9.82 -23.35 1.36
CA GLN A 225 10.42 -22.06 1.69
C GLN A 225 10.10 -21.62 3.13
N LYS A 226 8.88 -21.87 3.61
CA LYS A 226 8.44 -21.53 4.96
C LYS A 226 9.32 -22.12 6.07
N LYS A 227 10.03 -23.20 5.80
CA LYS A 227 10.94 -23.84 6.76
C LYS A 227 12.23 -23.04 6.98
N ILE A 228 12.53 -22.12 6.06
CA ILE A 228 13.77 -21.37 6.02
C ILE A 228 13.58 -19.85 6.14
N VAL A 229 12.39 -19.32 5.84
CA VAL A 229 12.14 -17.88 5.97
C VAL A 229 12.16 -17.43 7.44
N GLN A 230 12.63 -16.21 7.67
CA GLN A 230 12.54 -15.51 8.95
C GLN A 230 11.09 -15.13 9.24
N GLY A 231 10.36 -14.64 8.23
CA GLY A 231 8.98 -14.20 8.37
C GLY A 231 8.36 -13.68 7.08
N TYR A 232 7.09 -13.42 7.18
CA TYR A 232 6.29 -12.77 6.15
C TYR A 232 6.07 -11.31 6.55
N VAL A 233 6.44 -10.36 5.71
CA VAL A 233 6.49 -8.93 6.00
C VAL A 233 5.83 -8.10 4.89
N MET A 234 5.45 -6.88 5.23
CA MET A 234 5.24 -5.76 4.32
C MET A 234 6.21 -4.65 4.77
N ASP A 235 5.75 -3.50 5.23
CA ASP A 235 6.62 -2.37 5.60
C ASP A 235 7.67 -2.68 6.69
N GLU A 236 7.52 -3.79 7.45
CA GLU A 236 8.57 -4.23 8.37
C GLU A 236 9.90 -4.57 7.69
N ILE A 237 9.90 -4.77 6.36
CA ILE A 237 11.10 -5.04 5.56
C ILE A 237 12.12 -3.91 5.69
N PHE A 238 11.69 -2.64 5.72
CA PHE A 238 12.59 -1.49 5.83
C PHE A 238 13.53 -1.64 7.01
N ASN A 239 12.97 -1.80 8.21
CA ASN A 239 13.79 -1.97 9.42
C ASN A 239 14.68 -3.20 9.38
N LYS A 240 14.22 -4.30 8.78
CA LYS A 240 14.95 -5.57 8.77
C LYS A 240 16.14 -5.56 7.81
N MET A 241 15.93 -5.07 6.59
CA MET A 241 16.99 -5.00 5.59
C MET A 241 17.98 -3.87 5.91
N GLN A 242 17.52 -2.70 6.29
CA GLN A 242 18.39 -1.58 6.66
C GLN A 242 19.29 -1.91 7.88
N SER A 243 18.76 -2.64 8.87
CA SER A 243 19.57 -3.06 10.04
C SER A 243 20.44 -4.28 9.80
N GLY A 244 20.34 -4.95 8.64
CA GLY A 244 21.03 -6.22 8.38
C GLY A 244 20.49 -7.39 9.21
N SER A 245 19.29 -7.31 9.78
CA SER A 245 18.66 -8.42 10.52
C SER A 245 18.00 -9.45 9.61
N ALA A 246 17.96 -9.21 8.32
CA ALA A 246 17.63 -10.16 7.26
C ALA A 246 18.64 -9.98 6.12
N ALA A 247 18.87 -11.04 5.35
CA ALA A 247 19.83 -11.07 4.28
C ALA A 247 19.21 -10.99 2.88
N ILE A 248 18.02 -11.54 2.69
CA ILE A 248 17.38 -11.68 1.38
C ILE A 248 15.89 -11.37 1.52
N ALA A 249 15.34 -10.66 0.54
CA ALA A 249 13.92 -10.38 0.45
C ALA A 249 13.46 -10.24 -1.01
N ALA A 250 12.28 -10.73 -1.34
CA ALA A 250 11.59 -10.29 -2.55
C ALA A 250 10.81 -9.02 -2.23
N TYR A 251 11.02 -7.94 -3.00
CA TYR A 251 10.28 -6.69 -2.79
C TYR A 251 10.32 -5.78 -4.02
N TYR A 252 9.70 -4.60 -3.91
CA TYR A 252 9.55 -3.64 -5.00
C TYR A 252 10.84 -2.83 -5.21
N ALA A 253 11.14 -2.51 -6.48
CA ALA A 253 12.37 -1.83 -6.85
C ALA A 253 12.51 -0.43 -6.22
N GLY A 254 11.42 0.34 -6.11
CA GLY A 254 11.44 1.65 -5.46
C GLY A 254 11.79 1.56 -3.97
N ASP A 255 11.15 0.64 -3.25
CA ASP A 255 11.44 0.42 -1.82
C ASP A 255 12.88 -0.05 -1.60
N TYR A 256 13.43 -0.86 -2.52
CA TYR A 256 14.85 -1.20 -2.47
C TYR A 256 15.73 0.04 -2.50
N LEU A 257 15.48 0.96 -3.44
CA LEU A 257 16.28 2.18 -3.56
C LEU A 257 16.19 3.05 -2.30
N SER A 258 15.00 3.20 -1.74
CA SER A 258 14.81 3.90 -0.45
C SER A 258 15.54 3.20 0.71
N MET A 259 15.61 1.87 0.73
CA MET A 259 16.38 1.14 1.74
C MET A 259 17.89 1.25 1.51
N TYR A 260 18.34 1.29 0.25
CA TYR A 260 19.73 1.43 -0.14
C TYR A 260 20.36 2.73 0.37
N GLU A 261 19.61 3.84 0.38
CA GLU A 261 20.05 5.11 0.98
C GLU A 261 20.49 4.98 2.45
N ASN A 262 19.92 4.05 3.17
CA ASN A 262 20.21 3.81 4.59
C ASN A 262 21.15 2.62 4.83
N ASN A 263 21.38 1.77 3.82
CA ASN A 263 22.28 0.63 3.89
C ASN A 263 22.84 0.31 2.50
N GLU A 264 24.02 0.85 2.20
CA GLU A 264 24.73 0.63 0.93
C GLU A 264 25.22 -0.81 0.72
N ASP A 265 25.16 -1.68 1.75
CA ASP A 265 25.44 -3.12 1.60
C ASP A 265 24.28 -3.87 0.91
N LEU A 266 23.15 -3.23 0.65
CA LEU A 266 22.05 -3.84 -0.09
C LEU A 266 22.33 -3.80 -1.60
N ALA A 267 21.98 -4.87 -2.28
CA ALA A 267 22.00 -4.97 -3.74
C ALA A 267 20.67 -5.53 -4.23
N PHE A 268 20.41 -5.37 -5.52
CA PHE A 268 19.14 -5.73 -6.14
C PHE A 268 19.35 -6.35 -7.52
N PHE A 269 18.48 -7.28 -7.88
CA PHE A 269 18.37 -7.76 -9.26
C PHE A 269 16.93 -8.16 -9.59
N TYR A 270 16.60 -8.09 -10.88
CA TYR A 270 15.41 -8.71 -11.42
C TYR A 270 15.73 -10.18 -11.80
N PRO A 271 14.90 -11.16 -11.35
CA PRO A 271 15.17 -12.57 -11.65
C PRO A 271 15.00 -12.89 -13.12
N GLN A 272 15.89 -13.73 -13.64
CA GLN A 272 15.94 -14.12 -15.06
C GLN A 272 14.72 -14.92 -15.53
N GLU A 273 14.01 -15.56 -14.63
CA GLU A 273 12.78 -16.31 -14.93
C GLU A 273 11.60 -15.39 -15.21
N GLY A 274 11.78 -14.09 -14.98
CA GLY A 274 10.75 -13.08 -15.09
C GLY A 274 10.17 -12.66 -13.73
N THR A 275 9.36 -11.61 -13.75
CA THR A 275 8.80 -11.02 -12.54
C THR A 275 7.45 -10.35 -12.78
N ASN A 276 6.80 -9.92 -11.70
CA ASN A 276 5.58 -9.13 -11.78
C ASN A 276 5.91 -7.66 -12.06
N SER A 277 5.21 -7.10 -13.06
CA SER A 277 5.08 -5.64 -13.24
C SER A 277 3.72 -5.18 -12.71
N TYR A 278 3.65 -3.96 -12.21
CA TYR A 278 2.42 -3.38 -11.67
C TYR A 278 2.31 -1.89 -11.99
N ILE A 279 1.07 -1.42 -12.02
CA ILE A 279 0.72 -0.01 -12.08
C ILE A 279 -0.22 0.26 -10.92
N ASP A 280 0.18 1.18 -10.02
CA ASP A 280 -0.70 1.71 -9.00
C ASP A 280 -1.33 3.00 -9.48
N ALA A 281 -2.64 3.12 -9.35
CA ALA A 281 -3.35 4.28 -9.91
C ALA A 281 -4.38 4.86 -8.96
N MET A 282 -4.53 6.18 -9.04
CA MET A 282 -5.48 6.96 -8.24
C MET A 282 -6.89 6.79 -8.78
N CYS A 283 -7.80 6.31 -7.94
CA CYS A 283 -9.20 6.03 -8.25
C CYS A 283 -10.13 6.75 -7.29
N ILE A 284 -11.35 7.03 -7.74
CA ILE A 284 -12.43 7.58 -6.91
C ILE A 284 -13.45 6.47 -6.64
N PRO A 285 -13.67 6.03 -5.38
CA PRO A 285 -14.72 5.09 -5.05
C PRO A 285 -16.10 5.63 -5.44
N LYS A 286 -17.00 4.74 -5.88
CA LYS A 286 -18.35 5.11 -6.31
C LYS A 286 -19.13 5.85 -5.23
N ASN A 287 -18.91 5.48 -3.96
CA ASN A 287 -19.56 6.06 -2.78
C ASN A 287 -18.80 7.23 -2.14
N ALA A 288 -17.74 7.75 -2.80
CA ALA A 288 -16.99 8.92 -2.35
C ALA A 288 -17.92 10.13 -2.12
N VAL A 289 -17.65 10.87 -1.06
CA VAL A 289 -18.47 12.01 -0.64
C VAL A 289 -18.06 13.28 -1.39
N ASN A 290 -16.74 13.50 -1.51
CA ASN A 290 -16.15 14.72 -2.04
C ASN A 290 -15.49 14.48 -3.41
N LYS A 291 -16.26 13.93 -4.39
CA LYS A 291 -15.73 13.56 -5.72
C LYS A 291 -15.08 14.72 -6.46
N GLU A 292 -15.60 15.93 -6.33
CA GLU A 292 -15.00 17.11 -6.96
C GLU A 292 -13.61 17.40 -6.35
N LEU A 293 -13.51 17.39 -5.03
CA LEU A 293 -12.25 17.58 -4.32
C LEU A 293 -11.25 16.44 -4.63
N ALA A 294 -11.75 15.21 -4.82
CA ALA A 294 -10.94 14.08 -5.26
C ALA A 294 -10.32 14.29 -6.64
N HIS A 295 -11.07 14.86 -7.60
CA HIS A 295 -10.51 15.22 -8.90
C HIS A 295 -9.42 16.30 -8.79
N TYR A 296 -9.61 17.31 -7.91
CA TYR A 296 -8.58 18.31 -7.68
C TYR A 296 -7.32 17.70 -7.06
N TYR A 297 -7.48 16.75 -6.14
CA TYR A 297 -6.34 16.04 -5.55
C TYR A 297 -5.60 15.22 -6.61
N ILE A 298 -6.30 14.43 -7.42
CA ILE A 298 -5.68 13.64 -8.50
C ILE A 298 -4.97 14.56 -9.49
N ASN A 299 -5.60 15.66 -9.89
CA ASN A 299 -4.94 16.64 -10.77
C ASN A 299 -3.69 17.27 -10.15
N PHE A 300 -3.75 17.60 -8.86
CA PHE A 300 -2.61 18.15 -8.12
C PHE A 300 -1.47 17.14 -8.04
N MET A 301 -1.75 15.88 -7.77
CA MET A 301 -0.76 14.80 -7.73
C MET A 301 -0.03 14.59 -9.07
N CYS A 302 -0.69 14.87 -10.18
CA CYS A 302 -0.11 14.80 -11.54
C CYS A 302 0.60 16.08 -11.96
N SER A 303 0.67 17.12 -11.13
CA SER A 303 1.47 18.32 -11.45
C SER A 303 2.96 17.99 -11.36
N HIS A 304 3.76 18.64 -12.20
CA HIS A 304 5.20 18.38 -12.31
C HIS A 304 5.91 18.39 -10.94
N ASP A 305 5.79 19.51 -10.20
CA ASP A 305 6.52 19.70 -8.94
C ASP A 305 6.13 18.66 -7.86
N ILE A 306 4.84 18.30 -7.81
CA ILE A 306 4.31 17.33 -6.82
C ILE A 306 4.65 15.90 -7.22
N ALA A 307 4.51 15.56 -8.50
CA ALA A 307 4.89 14.24 -8.99
C ALA A 307 6.41 14.01 -8.83
N MET A 308 7.22 15.04 -9.08
CA MET A 308 8.66 15.01 -8.86
C MET A 308 9.00 14.83 -7.38
N ALA A 309 8.37 15.61 -6.49
CA ALA A 309 8.59 15.51 -5.05
C ALA A 309 8.24 14.09 -4.53
N ASN A 310 7.13 13.51 -5.00
CA ASN A 310 6.75 12.16 -4.64
C ASN A 310 7.75 11.12 -5.19
N ALA A 311 8.16 11.22 -6.46
CA ALA A 311 9.07 10.27 -7.08
C ALA A 311 10.46 10.30 -6.43
N LEU A 312 10.99 11.49 -6.12
CA LEU A 312 12.28 11.65 -5.43
C LEU A 312 12.26 11.10 -4.02
N TYR A 313 11.15 11.26 -3.29
CA TYR A 313 11.02 10.79 -1.92
C TYR A 313 10.81 9.28 -1.83
N THR A 314 9.97 8.73 -2.71
CA THR A 314 9.58 7.31 -2.67
C THR A 314 10.49 6.41 -3.50
N TYR A 315 11.28 6.97 -4.42
CA TYR A 315 12.10 6.25 -5.40
C TYR A 315 11.29 5.38 -6.39
N TYR A 316 9.99 5.64 -6.57
CA TYR A 316 9.19 4.90 -7.54
C TYR A 316 9.20 5.57 -8.92
N ALA A 317 9.09 4.74 -9.96
CA ALA A 317 9.04 5.24 -11.34
C ALA A 317 7.75 6.03 -11.58
N SER A 318 7.91 7.27 -12.04
CA SER A 318 6.80 8.18 -12.31
C SER A 318 6.26 7.99 -13.73
N PRO A 319 4.93 7.92 -13.91
CA PRO A 319 4.30 7.93 -15.22
C PRO A 319 4.19 9.35 -15.82
N VAL A 320 4.65 10.37 -15.11
CA VAL A 320 4.57 11.78 -15.55
C VAL A 320 5.78 12.13 -16.41
N THR A 321 5.57 12.27 -17.73
CA THR A 321 6.64 12.49 -18.71
C THR A 321 7.51 13.71 -18.41
N THR A 322 6.91 14.81 -17.94
CA THR A 322 7.64 16.03 -17.59
C THR A 322 8.61 15.83 -16.42
N VAL A 323 8.36 14.85 -15.53
CA VAL A 323 9.27 14.48 -14.44
C VAL A 323 10.40 13.62 -14.99
N VAL A 324 10.06 12.56 -15.74
CA VAL A 324 11.06 11.60 -16.26
C VAL A 324 12.05 12.26 -17.21
N GLU A 325 11.60 13.28 -17.96
CA GLU A 325 12.41 14.07 -18.88
C GLU A 325 13.20 15.20 -18.19
N ASP A 326 12.90 15.52 -16.92
CA ASP A 326 13.55 16.61 -16.21
C ASP A 326 15.00 16.25 -15.84
N PRO A 327 15.99 17.06 -16.26
CA PRO A 327 17.39 16.83 -15.90
C PRO A 327 17.66 16.90 -14.40
N GLU A 328 16.94 17.74 -13.63
CA GLU A 328 17.07 17.86 -12.18
C GLU A 328 16.61 16.57 -11.49
N TYR A 329 15.46 16.01 -11.91
CA TYR A 329 15.00 14.69 -11.43
C TYR A 329 16.03 13.60 -11.66
N ARG A 330 16.62 13.53 -12.86
CA ARG A 330 17.60 12.50 -13.22
C ARG A 330 18.92 12.65 -12.46
N ASP A 331 19.32 13.89 -12.20
CA ASP A 331 20.55 14.21 -11.44
C ASP A 331 20.35 13.85 -9.95
N GLU A 332 19.22 14.20 -9.35
CA GLU A 332 18.91 13.91 -7.95
C GLU A 332 18.66 12.42 -7.70
N MET A 333 17.94 11.72 -8.58
CA MET A 333 17.77 10.26 -8.49
C MET A 333 19.08 9.49 -8.65
N GLY A 334 20.00 10.04 -9.46
CA GLY A 334 21.28 9.41 -9.79
C GLY A 334 21.17 8.31 -10.84
N GLU A 335 22.30 8.06 -11.52
CA GLU A 335 22.38 7.11 -12.65
C GLU A 335 21.98 5.69 -12.24
N TYR A 336 22.34 5.27 -11.03
CA TYR A 336 22.06 3.92 -10.52
C TYR A 336 20.55 3.67 -10.33
N ALA A 337 19.85 4.61 -9.69
CA ALA A 337 18.40 4.47 -9.51
C ALA A 337 17.64 4.54 -10.84
N ILE A 338 18.03 5.47 -11.73
CA ILE A 338 17.47 5.57 -13.07
C ILE A 338 17.68 4.28 -13.87
N ASP A 339 18.86 3.65 -13.74
CA ASP A 339 19.15 2.39 -14.43
C ASP A 339 18.22 1.26 -13.95
N ILE A 340 18.03 1.11 -12.65
CA ILE A 340 17.13 0.10 -12.08
C ILE A 340 15.68 0.35 -12.49
N LEU A 341 15.19 1.57 -12.33
CA LEU A 341 13.76 1.87 -12.50
C LEU A 341 13.31 1.87 -13.96
N TYR A 342 14.19 2.25 -14.88
CA TYR A 342 13.80 2.49 -16.27
C TYR A 342 14.57 1.60 -17.27
N ASN A 343 15.91 1.50 -17.15
CA ASN A 343 16.70 0.81 -18.19
C ASN A 343 16.71 -0.71 -17.99
N GLN A 344 17.00 -1.20 -16.76
CA GLN A 344 17.01 -2.66 -16.50
C GLN A 344 15.59 -3.24 -16.57
N ALA A 345 14.59 -2.45 -16.20
CA ALA A 345 13.19 -2.87 -16.27
C ALA A 345 12.76 -3.23 -17.69
N ASP A 346 13.26 -2.51 -18.70
CA ASP A 346 12.94 -2.76 -20.11
C ASP A 346 13.49 -4.09 -20.63
N ASP A 347 14.56 -4.61 -20.04
CA ASP A 347 15.22 -5.84 -20.46
C ASP A 347 14.67 -7.11 -19.78
N VAL A 348 13.79 -6.96 -18.78
CA VAL A 348 13.26 -8.07 -17.97
C VAL A 348 11.91 -8.54 -18.52
N SER A 349 11.76 -9.88 -18.64
CA SER A 349 10.44 -10.45 -18.88
C SER A 349 9.52 -10.21 -17.71
N SER A 350 8.49 -9.41 -17.89
CA SER A 350 7.52 -9.12 -16.83
C SER A 350 6.10 -9.42 -17.28
N GLN A 351 5.24 -9.71 -16.31
CA GLN A 351 3.82 -9.95 -16.54
C GLN A 351 3.02 -9.27 -15.41
N ALA A 352 2.03 -8.47 -15.80
CA ALA A 352 1.09 -7.90 -14.84
C ALA A 352 0.13 -8.97 -14.31
N TYR A 353 -0.28 -8.82 -13.06
CA TYR A 353 -1.38 -9.61 -12.52
C TYR A 353 -2.70 -9.19 -13.14
N LEU A 354 -3.54 -10.18 -13.49
CA LEU A 354 -4.91 -9.97 -13.91
C LEU A 354 -5.87 -10.26 -12.75
N ASN A 355 -7.06 -9.69 -12.82
CA ASN A 355 -8.12 -10.06 -11.90
C ASN A 355 -8.59 -11.49 -12.18
N LEU A 356 -8.39 -12.37 -11.21
CA LEU A 356 -8.79 -13.78 -11.29
C LEU A 356 -10.32 -13.93 -11.18
N SER A 357 -10.84 -15.05 -11.67
CA SER A 357 -12.25 -15.41 -11.46
C SER A 357 -12.59 -15.53 -9.95
N PRO A 358 -13.86 -15.38 -9.57
CA PRO A 358 -14.27 -15.55 -8.17
C PRO A 358 -13.88 -16.92 -7.59
N GLU A 359 -13.90 -17.96 -8.41
CA GLU A 359 -13.52 -19.32 -8.05
C GLU A 359 -12.01 -19.42 -7.77
N ALA A 360 -11.18 -18.84 -8.64
CA ALA A 360 -9.73 -18.82 -8.47
C ALA A 360 -9.32 -17.93 -7.27
N LEU A 361 -9.98 -16.80 -7.04
CA LEU A 361 -9.77 -15.96 -5.86
C LEU A 361 -10.12 -16.69 -4.57
N ALA A 362 -11.24 -17.44 -4.55
CA ALA A 362 -11.61 -18.25 -3.40
C ALA A 362 -10.58 -19.36 -3.12
N MET A 363 -10.11 -20.02 -4.17
CA MET A 363 -9.03 -21.01 -4.09
C MET A 363 -7.74 -20.40 -3.56
N GLN A 364 -7.28 -19.29 -4.12
CA GLN A 364 -6.08 -18.56 -3.65
C GLN A 364 -6.17 -18.25 -2.15
N ASN A 365 -7.31 -17.74 -1.69
CA ASN A 365 -7.50 -17.44 -0.27
C ASN A 365 -7.43 -18.69 0.60
N ILE A 366 -8.02 -19.81 0.18
CA ILE A 366 -7.95 -21.09 0.91
C ILE A 366 -6.50 -21.57 1.01
N LEU A 367 -5.74 -21.52 -0.09
CA LEU A 367 -4.34 -21.94 -0.13
C LEU A 367 -3.44 -21.01 0.69
N TRP A 368 -3.74 -19.71 0.70
CA TRP A 368 -3.04 -18.74 1.53
C TRP A 368 -3.26 -19.02 3.03
N GLU A 369 -4.50 -19.28 3.43
CA GLU A 369 -4.81 -19.68 4.81
C GLU A 369 -4.14 -21.02 5.18
N GLU A 370 -4.09 -21.97 4.26
CA GLU A 370 -3.37 -23.23 4.46
C GLU A 370 -1.87 -22.98 4.68
N LEU A 371 -1.24 -22.14 3.85
CA LEU A 371 0.16 -21.73 4.02
C LEU A 371 0.39 -21.08 5.39
N LYS A 372 -0.49 -20.17 5.80
CA LYS A 372 -0.34 -19.45 7.08
C LYS A 372 -0.60 -20.39 8.28
N ALA A 373 -1.56 -21.30 8.19
CA ALA A 373 -1.93 -22.22 9.27
C ALA A 373 -0.91 -23.33 9.53
N LYS A 374 -0.24 -23.83 8.49
CA LYS A 374 0.87 -24.80 8.65
C LYS A 374 2.03 -24.13 9.35
N SER A 375 1.96 -24.03 10.68
CA SER A 375 3.03 -23.43 11.46
C SER A 375 4.29 -24.27 11.37
N SER A 376 5.45 -23.62 11.32
CA SER A 376 6.77 -24.20 11.57
C SER A 376 6.97 -24.61 13.04
N ILE A 377 5.88 -24.64 13.83
CA ILE A 377 5.89 -25.11 15.21
C ILE A 377 6.21 -26.60 15.18
N GLY A 378 7.50 -26.89 15.18
CA GLY A 378 7.98 -28.24 15.33
C GLY A 378 7.40 -28.85 16.62
N ASN A 379 7.34 -30.18 16.66
CA ASN A 379 6.83 -30.99 17.79
C ASN A 379 7.32 -30.54 19.19
N GLY A 380 8.30 -29.63 19.26
CA GLY A 380 8.84 -29.08 20.50
C GLY A 380 7.83 -28.36 21.38
N ILE A 381 6.85 -27.63 20.81
CA ILE A 381 5.81 -26.96 21.63
C ILE A 381 4.82 -27.98 22.18
N TYR A 382 4.43 -29.00 21.42
CA TYR A 382 3.58 -30.08 21.92
C TYR A 382 4.28 -30.85 23.01
N ILE A 383 5.59 -31.11 22.87
CA ILE A 383 6.42 -31.73 23.90
C ILE A 383 6.51 -30.81 25.12
N GLY A 384 6.74 -29.53 24.95
CA GLY A 384 6.81 -28.54 26.02
C GLY A 384 5.47 -28.45 26.80
N CYS A 385 4.35 -28.35 26.11
CA CYS A 385 3.02 -28.37 26.72
C CYS A 385 2.74 -29.70 27.46
N GLY A 386 3.13 -30.83 26.88
CA GLY A 386 3.02 -32.13 27.51
C GLY A 386 3.83 -32.23 28.81
N VAL A 387 5.06 -31.71 28.83
CA VAL A 387 5.91 -31.66 30.03
C VAL A 387 5.29 -30.78 31.11
N ILE A 388 4.79 -29.60 30.76
CA ILE A 388 4.13 -28.68 31.70
C ILE A 388 2.89 -29.30 32.31
N LEU A 389 2.04 -29.95 31.50
CA LEU A 389 0.86 -30.67 31.99
C LEU A 389 1.24 -31.84 32.89
N GLY A 390 2.30 -32.58 32.56
CA GLY A 390 2.85 -33.65 33.42
C GLY A 390 3.32 -33.15 34.78
N ILE A 391 4.04 -32.02 34.81
CA ILE A 391 4.47 -31.37 36.07
C ILE A 391 3.27 -30.94 36.92
N LEU A 392 2.27 -30.31 36.30
CA LEU A 392 1.05 -29.88 37.01
C LEU A 392 0.30 -31.07 37.59
N ALA A 393 0.19 -32.18 36.87
CA ALA A 393 -0.42 -33.43 37.36
C ALA A 393 0.35 -34.00 38.56
N LEU A 394 1.70 -34.03 38.51
CA LEU A 394 2.53 -34.48 39.63
C LEU A 394 2.39 -33.61 40.88
N ILE A 395 2.30 -32.27 40.70
CA ILE A 395 2.04 -31.34 41.80
C ILE A 395 0.66 -31.63 42.43
N GLY A 396 -0.35 -31.86 41.59
CA GLY A 396 -1.71 -32.20 42.05
C GLY A 396 -1.73 -33.52 42.87
N VAL A 397 -1.06 -34.54 42.38
CA VAL A 397 -0.91 -35.83 43.09
C VAL A 397 -0.16 -35.64 44.40
N TYR A 398 0.93 -34.90 44.40
CA TYR A 398 1.70 -34.57 45.63
C TYR A 398 0.82 -33.86 46.67
N GLN A 399 0.05 -32.87 46.25
CA GLN A 399 -0.89 -32.15 47.13
C GLN A 399 -1.96 -33.07 47.73
N LEU A 400 -2.51 -34.01 46.93
CA LEU A 400 -3.48 -35.01 47.39
C LEU A 400 -2.87 -35.98 48.43
N ILE A 401 -1.65 -36.44 48.14
CA ILE A 401 -0.93 -37.31 49.09
C ILE A 401 -0.63 -36.56 50.38
N ARG A 402 -0.19 -35.33 50.31
CA ARG A 402 0.07 -34.47 51.46
C ARG A 402 -1.20 -34.23 52.27
N LYS A 403 -2.32 -33.93 51.61
CA LYS A 403 -3.63 -33.75 52.30
C LYS A 403 -4.09 -35.00 52.99
N ARG A 404 -3.92 -36.17 52.37
CA ARG A 404 -4.22 -37.48 53.00
C ARG A 404 -3.32 -37.85 54.17
N ARG A 405 -2.02 -37.46 54.13
CA ARG A 405 -1.10 -37.63 55.27
C ARG A 405 -1.44 -36.73 56.46
N TRP A 406 -1.86 -35.50 56.19
CA TRP A 406 -2.28 -34.56 57.26
C TRP A 406 -3.60 -35.03 57.91
N ALA A 407 -4.55 -35.50 57.14
CA ALA A 407 -5.81 -36.04 57.69
C ALA A 407 -5.57 -37.26 58.64
N LYS A 408 -4.54 -38.08 58.34
CA LYS A 408 -4.20 -39.23 59.21
C LYS A 408 -3.37 -38.87 60.46
N LEU A 409 -2.94 -37.65 60.61
CA LEU A 409 -2.20 -37.16 61.78
C LEU A 409 -3.12 -36.47 62.82
N TYR A 410 -4.38 -36.21 62.46
CA TYR A 410 -5.38 -35.53 63.30
C TYR A 410 -6.62 -36.39 63.60
N ASP A 411 -6.66 -37.67 63.12
CA ASP A 411 -7.50 -38.77 63.62
C ASP A 411 -6.67 -39.57 64.61
#